data_ebecff969c75d976f004c2ef4719c401
#
_entry.id   ebecff969c75d976f004c2ef4719c401
#
_cell.length_a   1.000
_cell.length_b   1.000
_cell.length_c   1.000
_cell.angle_alpha   90.00
_cell.angle_beta   90.00
_cell.angle_gamma   90.00
#
_symmetry.space_group_name_H-M   'P 1'
#
loop_
_entity.id
_entity.type
_entity.pdbx_description
1 polymer ?
#
loop_
_entity_poly.entity_id
_entity_poly.type
_entity_poly.pdbx_seq_one_letter_code
_entity_poly.pdbx_strand_id
1 'polypeptide(L)'
;HFHKMIGLIFGDTDFPKKILKTIKKRKVRYLIIDLSISKKFKKDRKSHVVSIGQFGKIINILKENSCKRVLFAGKVNKPNFSKLKLDFKGIYYIPRIIKASKLGDAAILKEIIKILAQNNIKTENSLKFNPELTLKKGNYSKIKPNNTDQLDIKKAIKTLNNLKEYNYSQAVVVRNKKVISIEGKGGTKKMLEKNKSKKFRNHGVLVKFPKKKQDLRVDLPTIGLKTFKQSKTAGLKGIVIKGKQHVFLDKNKCISFANKNKMFISVK
;
A
#
# COMPACT_ATOMS: atom_id res chain seq x y z
N HIS A 1 24.75 -0.43 -14.64
CA HIS A 1 23.29 -0.18 -14.58
C HIS A 1 22.86 0.90 -13.57
N PHE A 2 23.78 1.39 -12.69
CA PHE A 2 23.47 2.39 -11.64
C PHE A 2 23.47 3.85 -12.11
N HIS A 3 23.81 4.14 -13.36
CA HIS A 3 23.95 5.53 -13.88
C HIS A 3 22.65 6.13 -14.44
N LYS A 4 21.59 5.34 -14.65
CA LYS A 4 20.34 5.85 -15.23
C LYS A 4 19.44 6.40 -14.14
N MET A 5 18.96 7.63 -14.34
CA MET A 5 18.03 8.30 -13.42
C MET A 5 16.73 7.51 -13.26
N ILE A 6 16.20 7.47 -12.03
CA ILE A 6 14.87 6.93 -11.72
C ILE A 6 13.95 8.04 -11.21
N GLY A 7 12.74 8.07 -11.73
CA GLY A 7 11.66 8.92 -11.24
C GLY A 7 10.93 8.23 -10.08
N LEU A 8 10.83 8.91 -8.95
CA LEU A 8 10.14 8.44 -7.76
C LEU A 8 8.79 9.14 -7.68
N ILE A 9 7.72 8.42 -7.99
CA ILE A 9 6.35 8.95 -7.90
C ILE A 9 5.82 8.59 -6.53
N PHE A 10 5.82 9.57 -5.63
CA PHE A 10 5.57 9.39 -4.21
C PHE A 10 4.23 9.99 -3.77
N GLY A 11 3.45 9.20 -3.06
CA GLY A 11 2.26 9.63 -2.34
C GLY A 11 2.51 9.71 -0.82
N ASP A 12 1.42 9.60 -0.08
CA ASP A 12 1.45 9.56 1.39
C ASP A 12 1.94 8.19 1.91
N THR A 13 2.03 8.01 3.21
CA THR A 13 2.60 6.91 3.98
C THR A 13 4.12 7.03 4.22
N ASP A 14 4.68 6.13 5.01
CA ASP A 14 6.11 6.15 5.35
C ASP A 14 6.99 5.31 4.41
N PHE A 15 6.37 4.52 3.52
CA PHE A 15 7.09 3.71 2.56
C PHE A 15 7.99 4.52 1.61
N PRO A 16 7.53 5.64 1.01
CA PRO A 16 8.37 6.52 0.20
C PRO A 16 9.64 6.99 0.92
N LYS A 17 9.55 7.34 2.20
CA LYS A 17 10.72 7.78 2.99
C LYS A 17 11.76 6.67 3.14
N LYS A 18 11.34 5.43 3.31
CA LYS A 18 12.25 4.26 3.39
C LYS A 18 12.99 4.08 2.06
N ILE A 19 12.29 4.16 0.94
CA ILE A 19 12.88 4.07 -0.40
C ILE A 19 13.89 5.20 -0.61
N LEU A 20 13.51 6.44 -0.34
CA LEU A 20 14.37 7.60 -0.53
C LEU A 20 15.67 7.49 0.29
N LYS A 21 15.57 7.03 1.54
CA LYS A 21 16.75 6.78 2.40
C LYS A 21 17.70 5.78 1.75
N THR A 22 17.18 4.67 1.22
CA THR A 22 17.99 3.64 0.55
C THR A 22 18.62 4.17 -0.73
N ILE A 23 17.88 4.90 -1.56
CA ILE A 23 18.36 5.49 -2.80
C ILE A 23 19.49 6.48 -2.55
N LYS A 24 19.35 7.35 -1.55
CA LYS A 24 20.41 8.28 -1.12
C LYS A 24 21.64 7.54 -0.62
N LYS A 25 21.47 6.52 0.23
CA LYS A 25 22.58 5.68 0.73
C LYS A 25 23.34 4.99 -0.41
N ARG A 26 22.62 4.49 -1.42
CA ARG A 26 23.21 3.81 -2.59
C ARG A 26 23.67 4.77 -3.69
N LYS A 27 23.56 6.08 -3.48
CA LYS A 27 23.94 7.14 -4.44
C LYS A 27 23.31 6.96 -5.83
N VAL A 28 22.08 6.43 -5.89
CA VAL A 28 21.32 6.30 -7.14
C VAL A 28 20.85 7.67 -7.59
N ARG A 29 20.98 7.97 -8.89
CA ARG A 29 20.44 9.22 -9.47
C ARG A 29 18.91 9.16 -9.51
N TYR A 30 18.25 10.18 -8.96
CA TYR A 30 16.79 10.22 -8.84
C TYR A 30 16.23 11.64 -9.02
N LEU A 31 14.95 11.68 -9.31
CA LEU A 31 14.09 12.84 -9.09
C LEU A 31 12.79 12.37 -8.41
N ILE A 32 12.10 13.27 -7.75
CA ILE A 32 10.83 12.98 -7.07
C ILE A 32 9.70 13.73 -7.76
N ILE A 33 8.62 13.02 -8.05
CA ILE A 33 7.30 13.58 -8.36
C ILE A 33 6.47 13.42 -7.08
N ASP A 34 6.28 14.52 -6.35
CA ASP A 34 5.58 14.53 -5.07
C ASP A 34 4.08 14.76 -5.29
N LEU A 35 3.31 13.69 -5.16
CA LEU A 35 1.85 13.68 -5.22
C LEU A 35 1.21 13.62 -3.81
N SER A 36 2.01 13.71 -2.75
CA SER A 36 1.49 13.66 -1.38
C SER A 36 0.69 14.92 -1.04
N ILE A 37 -0.38 14.75 -0.27
CA ILE A 37 -1.22 15.87 0.19
C ILE A 37 -0.40 16.85 1.04
N SER A 38 0.44 16.33 1.91
CA SER A 38 1.26 17.13 2.82
C SER A 38 2.54 17.69 2.20
N LYS A 39 2.78 17.44 0.91
CA LYS A 39 4.00 17.86 0.20
C LYS A 39 5.26 17.46 0.98
N LYS A 40 5.31 16.20 1.39
CA LYS A 40 6.33 15.66 2.30
C LYS A 40 7.77 15.81 1.81
N PHE A 41 7.97 15.88 0.51
CA PHE A 41 9.29 15.91 -0.11
C PHE A 41 9.70 17.29 -0.63
N LYS A 42 8.92 18.34 -0.38
CA LYS A 42 9.18 19.71 -0.89
C LYS A 42 10.55 20.28 -0.53
N LYS A 43 11.18 19.79 0.53
CA LYS A 43 12.52 20.23 0.97
C LYS A 43 13.66 19.56 0.20
N ASP A 44 13.40 18.47 -0.52
CA ASP A 44 14.39 17.83 -1.37
C ASP A 44 14.55 18.61 -2.68
N ARG A 45 15.78 19.05 -2.99
CA ARG A 45 16.05 19.86 -4.19
C ARG A 45 15.70 19.17 -5.51
N LYS A 46 15.55 17.85 -5.50
CA LYS A 46 15.18 17.03 -6.67
C LYS A 46 13.69 16.71 -6.71
N SER A 47 12.89 17.32 -5.84
CA SER A 47 11.46 17.10 -5.75
C SER A 47 10.67 18.14 -6.54
N HIS A 48 9.68 17.64 -7.26
CA HIS A 48 8.70 18.43 -8.00
C HIS A 48 7.31 18.15 -7.43
N VAL A 49 6.69 19.15 -6.81
CA VAL A 49 5.31 19.04 -6.33
C VAL A 49 4.37 19.18 -7.51
N VAL A 50 3.58 18.15 -7.78
CA VAL A 50 2.70 18.06 -8.93
C VAL A 50 1.32 17.56 -8.52
N SER A 51 0.27 18.04 -9.19
CA SER A 51 -1.08 17.48 -9.08
C SER A 51 -1.23 16.26 -9.98
N ILE A 52 -1.98 15.26 -9.54
CA ILE A 52 -2.26 14.03 -10.31
C ILE A 52 -2.91 14.31 -11.68
N GLY A 53 -3.62 15.43 -11.83
CA GLY A 53 -4.23 15.84 -13.11
C GLY A 53 -3.25 16.44 -14.10
N GLN A 54 -2.03 16.77 -13.68
CA GLN A 54 -1.02 17.43 -14.52
C GLN A 54 -0.11 16.42 -15.22
N PHE A 55 -0.68 15.49 -16.01
CA PHE A 55 0.06 14.44 -16.71
C PHE A 55 1.13 14.99 -17.67
N GLY A 56 0.86 16.09 -18.36
CA GLY A 56 1.84 16.73 -19.23
C GLY A 56 3.06 17.19 -18.45
N LYS A 57 2.86 17.83 -17.31
CA LYS A 57 3.94 18.28 -16.44
C LYS A 57 4.77 17.11 -15.92
N ILE A 58 4.11 16.03 -15.46
CA ILE A 58 4.80 14.81 -14.99
C ILE A 58 5.66 14.21 -16.10
N ILE A 59 5.09 14.01 -17.29
CA ILE A 59 5.78 13.42 -18.43
C ILE A 59 6.94 14.30 -18.88
N ASN A 60 6.75 15.62 -18.93
CA ASN A 60 7.80 16.56 -19.34
C ASN A 60 8.97 16.55 -18.36
N ILE A 61 8.71 16.63 -17.04
CA ILE A 61 9.77 16.54 -16.02
C ILE A 61 10.59 15.26 -16.20
N LEU A 62 9.94 14.10 -16.41
CA LEU A 62 10.61 12.84 -16.60
C LEU A 62 11.47 12.84 -17.88
N LYS A 63 10.94 13.35 -18.99
CA LYS A 63 11.65 13.39 -20.28
C LYS A 63 12.82 14.36 -20.29
N GLU A 64 12.64 15.57 -19.76
CA GLU A 64 13.71 16.59 -19.67
C GLU A 64 14.89 16.10 -18.84
N ASN A 65 14.64 15.24 -17.85
CA ASN A 65 15.68 14.62 -17.04
C ASN A 65 16.15 13.26 -17.57
N SER A 66 15.80 12.90 -18.80
CA SER A 66 16.15 11.60 -19.42
C SER A 66 15.72 10.39 -18.56
N CYS A 67 14.64 10.55 -17.83
CA CYS A 67 14.13 9.56 -16.90
C CYS A 67 13.16 8.60 -17.61
N LYS A 68 13.66 7.44 -18.00
CA LYS A 68 12.89 6.39 -18.69
C LYS A 68 12.27 5.35 -17.77
N ARG A 69 12.45 5.48 -16.48
CA ARG A 69 11.98 4.53 -15.48
C ARG A 69 11.39 5.28 -14.29
N VAL A 70 10.29 4.77 -13.78
CA VAL A 70 9.64 5.28 -12.58
C VAL A 70 9.38 4.17 -11.57
N LEU A 71 9.26 4.55 -10.32
CA LEU A 71 8.89 3.70 -9.22
C LEU A 71 7.79 4.41 -8.43
N PHE A 72 6.69 3.70 -8.17
CA PHE A 72 5.59 4.21 -7.36
C PHE A 72 5.73 3.76 -5.91
N ALA A 73 5.47 4.64 -4.97
CA ALA A 73 5.34 4.28 -3.57
C ALA A 73 4.46 5.27 -2.81
N GLY A 74 3.78 4.76 -1.79
CA GLY A 74 2.86 5.54 -0.99
C GLY A 74 1.46 5.60 -1.58
N LYS A 75 0.52 6.05 -0.74
CA LYS A 75 -0.89 6.15 -1.12
C LYS A 75 -1.14 7.47 -1.85
N VAL A 76 -1.70 7.38 -3.05
CA VAL A 76 -2.28 8.52 -3.75
C VAL A 76 -3.79 8.41 -3.62
N ASN A 77 -4.41 9.39 -2.98
CA ASN A 77 -5.87 9.39 -2.83
C ASN A 77 -6.55 9.59 -4.17
N LYS A 78 -7.71 8.94 -4.33
CA LYS A 78 -8.57 9.16 -5.49
C LYS A 78 -8.86 10.65 -5.61
N PRO A 79 -8.56 11.28 -6.75
CA PRO A 79 -8.77 12.70 -6.92
C PRO A 79 -10.26 13.04 -6.97
N ASN A 80 -10.60 14.25 -6.52
CA ASN A 80 -11.89 14.83 -6.84
C ASN A 80 -11.81 15.40 -8.26
N PHE A 81 -12.38 14.69 -9.21
CA PHE A 81 -12.28 15.04 -10.64
C PHE A 81 -12.81 16.43 -10.97
N SER A 82 -13.79 16.96 -10.22
CA SER A 82 -14.32 18.30 -10.42
C SER A 82 -13.38 19.43 -9.99
N LYS A 83 -12.38 19.12 -9.15
CA LYS A 83 -11.41 20.08 -8.60
C LYS A 83 -9.99 19.89 -9.14
N LEU A 84 -9.79 18.99 -10.11
CA LEU A 84 -8.46 18.74 -10.66
C LEU A 84 -7.96 19.92 -11.48
N LYS A 85 -6.74 20.33 -11.22
CA LYS A 85 -5.97 21.18 -12.13
C LYS A 85 -5.43 20.30 -13.26
N LEU A 86 -5.93 20.51 -14.47
CA LEU A 86 -5.55 19.74 -15.66
C LEU A 86 -4.63 20.60 -16.55
N ASP A 87 -3.61 19.98 -17.11
CA ASP A 87 -2.89 20.47 -18.28
C ASP A 87 -3.45 19.82 -19.56
N PHE A 88 -2.93 20.17 -20.74
CA PHE A 88 -3.41 19.64 -22.01
C PHE A 88 -3.44 18.11 -22.07
N LYS A 89 -2.37 17.45 -21.62
CA LYS A 89 -2.32 15.98 -21.56
C LYS A 89 -3.25 15.43 -20.48
N GLY A 90 -3.43 16.15 -19.39
CA GLY A 90 -4.43 15.82 -18.37
C GLY A 90 -5.84 15.80 -18.96
N ILE A 91 -6.22 16.82 -19.74
CA ILE A 91 -7.51 16.86 -20.44
C ILE A 91 -7.66 15.66 -21.39
N TYR A 92 -6.63 15.33 -22.14
CA TYR A 92 -6.63 14.20 -23.07
C TYR A 92 -6.81 12.85 -22.36
N TYR A 93 -6.13 12.64 -21.23
CA TYR A 93 -6.14 11.36 -20.52
C TYR A 93 -7.27 11.22 -19.50
N ILE A 94 -7.89 12.32 -19.04
CA ILE A 94 -8.87 12.29 -17.94
C ILE A 94 -10.08 11.37 -18.23
N PRO A 95 -10.65 11.27 -19.44
CA PRO A 95 -11.75 10.35 -19.72
C PRO A 95 -11.37 8.88 -19.42
N ARG A 96 -10.13 8.48 -19.74
CA ARG A 96 -9.61 7.14 -19.46
C ARG A 96 -9.52 6.90 -17.95
N ILE A 97 -9.03 7.89 -17.19
CA ILE A 97 -8.91 7.81 -15.72
C ILE A 97 -10.30 7.77 -15.07
N ILE A 98 -11.24 8.56 -15.53
CA ILE A 98 -12.63 8.54 -15.02
C ILE A 98 -13.27 7.18 -15.26
N LYS A 99 -13.11 6.61 -16.46
CA LYS A 99 -13.61 5.26 -16.78
C LYS A 99 -12.99 4.22 -15.84
N ALA A 100 -11.68 4.24 -15.64
CA ALA A 100 -10.98 3.34 -14.74
C ALA A 100 -11.43 3.52 -13.28
N SER A 101 -11.74 4.76 -12.85
CA SER A 101 -12.16 5.05 -11.48
C SER A 101 -13.47 4.38 -11.08
N LYS A 102 -14.33 4.06 -12.04
CA LYS A 102 -15.56 3.30 -11.81
C LYS A 102 -15.29 1.86 -11.39
N LEU A 103 -14.12 1.33 -11.76
CA LEU A 103 -13.68 -0.02 -11.43
C LEU A 103 -12.85 -0.08 -10.12
N GLY A 104 -12.42 1.06 -9.59
CA GLY A 104 -11.68 1.18 -8.33
C GLY A 104 -10.26 1.72 -8.49
N ASP A 105 -9.57 1.92 -7.36
CA ASP A 105 -8.24 2.56 -7.31
C ASP A 105 -7.16 1.74 -8.05
N ALA A 106 -7.23 0.42 -7.98
CA ALA A 106 -6.30 -0.46 -8.70
C ALA A 106 -6.40 -0.28 -10.24
N ALA A 107 -7.60 -0.04 -10.76
CA ALA A 107 -7.80 0.22 -12.19
C ALA A 107 -7.26 1.58 -12.61
N ILE A 108 -7.38 2.61 -11.75
CA ILE A 108 -6.78 3.94 -11.99
C ILE A 108 -5.26 3.80 -12.13
N LEU A 109 -4.62 3.09 -11.22
CA LEU A 109 -3.17 2.92 -11.21
C LEU A 109 -2.68 2.16 -12.43
N LYS A 110 -3.40 1.11 -12.85
CA LYS A 110 -3.11 0.38 -14.11
C LYS A 110 -3.18 1.30 -15.32
N GLU A 111 -4.15 2.20 -15.36
CA GLU A 111 -4.31 3.15 -16.47
C GLU A 111 -3.16 4.18 -16.51
N ILE A 112 -2.75 4.68 -15.35
CA ILE A 112 -1.59 5.56 -15.23
C ILE A 112 -0.32 4.87 -15.74
N ILE A 113 -0.09 3.61 -15.40
CA ILE A 113 1.04 2.83 -15.89
C ILE A 113 1.02 2.69 -17.41
N LYS A 114 -0.16 2.44 -18.01
CA LYS A 114 -0.32 2.40 -19.47
C LYS A 114 0.02 3.72 -20.13
N ILE A 115 -0.44 4.85 -19.56
CA ILE A 115 -0.14 6.19 -20.07
C ILE A 115 1.36 6.45 -20.04
N LEU A 116 2.05 6.10 -18.97
CA LEU A 116 3.50 6.23 -18.87
C LEU A 116 4.23 5.35 -19.90
N ALA A 117 3.79 4.10 -20.07
CA ALA A 117 4.35 3.18 -21.06
C ALA A 117 4.20 3.70 -22.49
N GLN A 118 3.06 4.30 -22.83
CA GLN A 118 2.83 4.97 -24.12
C GLN A 118 3.78 6.16 -24.36
N ASN A 119 4.35 6.70 -23.28
CA ASN A 119 5.35 7.76 -23.34
C ASN A 119 6.79 7.22 -23.16
N ASN A 120 7.01 5.92 -23.37
CA ASN A 120 8.31 5.24 -23.23
C ASN A 120 8.90 5.32 -21.81
N ILE A 121 8.05 5.39 -20.78
CA ILE A 121 8.44 5.40 -19.37
C ILE A 121 8.01 4.08 -18.73
N LYS A 122 8.99 3.26 -18.35
CA LYS A 122 8.78 1.95 -17.75
C LYS A 122 8.53 2.06 -16.25
N THR A 123 7.59 1.31 -15.74
CA THR A 123 7.35 1.19 -14.30
C THR A 123 8.16 0.05 -13.71
N GLU A 124 8.93 0.35 -12.67
CA GLU A 124 9.73 -0.60 -11.89
C GLU A 124 8.94 -1.07 -10.66
N ASN A 125 9.35 -2.20 -10.09
CA ASN A 125 8.77 -2.71 -8.85
C ASN A 125 9.09 -1.79 -7.67
N SER A 126 8.10 -1.45 -6.86
CA SER A 126 8.24 -0.59 -5.67
C SER A 126 9.26 -1.11 -4.65
N LEU A 127 9.48 -2.41 -4.60
CA LEU A 127 10.42 -3.08 -3.70
C LEU A 127 11.84 -3.22 -4.28
N LYS A 128 12.10 -2.69 -5.47
CA LYS A 128 13.39 -2.84 -6.15
C LYS A 128 14.60 -2.48 -5.27
N PHE A 129 14.47 -1.45 -4.45
CA PHE A 129 15.53 -0.96 -3.57
C PHE A 129 15.41 -1.47 -2.13
N ASN A 130 14.27 -1.97 -1.74
CA ASN A 130 13.95 -2.41 -0.38
C ASN A 130 13.22 -3.76 -0.35
N PRO A 131 13.79 -4.83 -0.94
CA PRO A 131 13.14 -6.14 -0.94
C PRO A 131 12.97 -6.74 0.46
N GLU A 132 13.78 -6.28 1.42
CA GLU A 132 13.71 -6.67 2.82
C GLU A 132 12.46 -6.19 3.56
N LEU A 133 11.70 -5.26 2.98
CA LEU A 133 10.44 -4.79 3.55
C LEU A 133 9.27 -5.76 3.38
N THR A 134 9.50 -6.92 2.81
CA THR A 134 8.51 -8.01 2.76
C THR A 134 8.92 -9.16 3.67
N LEU A 135 7.94 -9.96 4.08
CA LEU A 135 8.17 -11.18 4.85
C LEU A 135 7.89 -12.43 4.03
N LYS A 136 8.71 -13.45 4.22
CA LYS A 136 8.46 -14.80 3.72
C LYS A 136 7.41 -15.49 4.58
N LYS A 137 6.78 -16.56 4.03
CA LYS A 137 5.88 -17.44 4.78
C LYS A 137 6.52 -17.91 6.07
N GLY A 138 5.76 -17.87 7.16
CA GLY A 138 6.23 -18.29 8.48
C GLY A 138 5.50 -17.59 9.62
N ASN A 139 5.92 -17.88 10.85
CA ASN A 139 5.45 -17.24 12.06
C ASN A 139 6.56 -16.37 12.64
N TYR A 140 6.25 -15.11 12.96
CA TYR A 140 7.24 -14.11 13.39
C TYR A 140 7.09 -13.65 14.83
N SER A 141 6.24 -14.31 15.60
CA SER A 141 5.94 -13.99 17.00
C SER A 141 6.23 -15.18 17.90
N LYS A 142 6.38 -14.93 19.22
CA LYS A 142 6.57 -16.00 20.22
C LYS A 142 5.39 -16.95 20.25
N ILE A 143 4.17 -16.43 20.21
CA ILE A 143 2.98 -17.29 20.09
C ILE A 143 2.64 -17.54 18.64
N LYS A 144 2.06 -18.72 18.40
CA LYS A 144 1.57 -19.18 17.10
C LYS A 144 0.05 -19.29 17.14
N PRO A 145 -0.64 -19.19 16.00
CA PRO A 145 -2.07 -19.48 15.92
C PRO A 145 -2.37 -20.89 16.46
N ASN A 146 -3.30 -21.01 17.37
CA ASN A 146 -3.83 -22.30 17.82
C ASN A 146 -4.94 -22.80 16.87
N ASN A 147 -5.55 -23.97 17.19
CA ASN A 147 -6.59 -24.55 16.32
C ASN A 147 -7.79 -23.62 16.11
N THR A 148 -8.24 -22.94 17.16
CA THR A 148 -9.36 -21.97 17.06
C THR A 148 -8.97 -20.79 16.17
N ASP A 149 -7.77 -20.26 16.34
CA ASP A 149 -7.24 -19.19 15.51
C ASP A 149 -7.14 -19.62 14.04
N GLN A 150 -6.71 -20.85 13.76
CA GLN A 150 -6.63 -21.40 12.40
C GLN A 150 -8.01 -21.49 11.73
N LEU A 151 -9.06 -21.81 12.46
CA LEU A 151 -10.44 -21.82 11.94
C LEU A 151 -10.90 -20.40 11.57
N ASP A 152 -10.59 -19.42 12.41
CA ASP A 152 -10.87 -18.01 12.13
C ASP A 152 -10.09 -17.52 10.91
N ILE A 153 -8.81 -17.87 10.80
CA ILE A 153 -7.95 -17.55 9.65
C ILE A 153 -8.52 -18.16 8.36
N LYS A 154 -8.90 -19.44 8.39
CA LYS A 154 -9.50 -20.14 7.24
C LYS A 154 -10.79 -19.46 6.79
N LYS A 155 -11.66 -19.08 7.73
CA LYS A 155 -12.90 -18.35 7.44
C LYS A 155 -12.60 -16.99 6.81
N ALA A 156 -11.63 -16.26 7.33
CA ALA A 156 -11.21 -14.96 6.82
C ALA A 156 -10.68 -15.04 5.39
N ILE A 157 -9.79 -15.99 5.12
CA ILE A 157 -9.22 -16.20 3.77
C ILE A 157 -10.33 -16.57 2.78
N LYS A 158 -11.24 -17.47 3.13
CA LYS A 158 -12.40 -17.83 2.29
C LYS A 158 -13.25 -16.60 1.99
N THR A 159 -13.49 -15.75 2.97
CA THR A 159 -14.25 -14.51 2.81
C THR A 159 -13.57 -13.58 1.81
N LEU A 160 -12.27 -13.32 1.98
CA LEU A 160 -11.51 -12.46 1.07
C LEU A 160 -11.48 -13.02 -0.37
N ASN A 161 -11.34 -14.34 -0.52
CA ASN A 161 -11.33 -14.99 -1.83
C ASN A 161 -12.67 -14.89 -2.57
N ASN A 162 -13.76 -14.73 -1.86
CA ASN A 162 -15.11 -14.59 -2.43
C ASN A 162 -15.49 -13.15 -2.74
N LEU A 163 -14.66 -12.15 -2.40
CA LEU A 163 -14.91 -10.75 -2.73
C LEU A 163 -14.70 -10.50 -4.23
N LYS A 164 -15.45 -9.53 -4.77
CA LYS A 164 -15.32 -9.11 -6.17
C LYS A 164 -13.93 -8.54 -6.45
N GLU A 165 -13.45 -8.73 -7.70
CA GLU A 165 -12.07 -8.41 -8.13
C GLU A 165 -11.60 -6.98 -7.88
N TYR A 166 -12.49 -6.00 -8.01
CA TYR A 166 -12.20 -4.57 -7.81
C TYR A 166 -12.78 -4.04 -6.50
N ASN A 167 -13.08 -4.93 -5.56
CA ASN A 167 -13.55 -4.50 -4.25
C ASN A 167 -12.44 -3.71 -3.54
N TYR A 168 -12.84 -2.68 -2.78
CA TYR A 168 -11.92 -1.90 -1.94
C TYR A 168 -11.36 -2.71 -0.77
N SER A 169 -11.94 -3.87 -0.51
CA SER A 169 -11.63 -4.69 0.65
C SER A 169 -10.33 -5.46 0.47
N GLN A 170 -9.41 -5.26 1.40
CA GLN A 170 -8.16 -6.00 1.53
C GLN A 170 -8.06 -6.73 2.87
N ALA A 171 -8.95 -6.45 3.80
CA ALA A 171 -8.87 -6.97 5.16
C ALA A 171 -10.23 -7.40 5.68
N VAL A 172 -10.20 -8.40 6.55
CA VAL A 172 -11.37 -8.91 7.25
C VAL A 172 -11.01 -9.25 8.69
N VAL A 173 -11.94 -9.00 9.60
CA VAL A 173 -11.86 -9.41 11.01
C VAL A 173 -12.80 -10.59 11.23
N VAL A 174 -12.27 -11.68 11.76
CA VAL A 174 -13.04 -12.88 12.12
C VAL A 174 -12.83 -13.22 13.59
N ARG A 175 -13.90 -13.59 14.27
CA ARG A 175 -13.90 -14.03 15.67
C ARG A 175 -14.94 -15.14 15.84
N ASN A 176 -14.56 -16.23 16.48
CA ASN A 176 -15.45 -17.40 16.68
C ASN A 176 -16.08 -17.90 15.36
N LYS A 177 -15.28 -18.03 14.30
CA LYS A 177 -15.72 -18.43 12.94
C LYS A 177 -16.75 -17.51 12.29
N LYS A 178 -17.02 -16.33 12.88
CA LYS A 178 -17.94 -15.34 12.35
C LYS A 178 -17.16 -14.14 11.78
N VAL A 179 -17.53 -13.71 10.59
CA VAL A 179 -17.03 -12.45 10.01
C VAL A 179 -17.62 -11.30 10.81
N ILE A 180 -16.75 -10.56 11.48
CA ILE A 180 -17.14 -9.41 12.30
C ILE A 180 -17.18 -8.13 11.46
N SER A 181 -16.19 -7.97 10.57
CA SER A 181 -16.09 -6.79 9.73
C SER A 181 -15.27 -7.07 8.49
N ILE A 182 -15.66 -6.43 7.38
CA ILE A 182 -14.93 -6.41 6.12
C ILE A 182 -14.51 -4.97 5.87
N GLU A 183 -13.27 -4.76 5.42
CA GLU A 183 -12.74 -3.44 5.11
C GLU A 183 -13.58 -2.76 4.02
N GLY A 184 -14.00 -1.52 4.27
CA GLY A 184 -14.69 -0.67 3.31
C GLY A 184 -13.79 0.47 2.80
N LYS A 185 -14.40 1.47 2.18
CA LYS A 185 -13.72 2.65 1.62
C LYS A 185 -12.84 3.42 2.63
N GLY A 186 -13.13 3.30 3.93
CA GLY A 186 -12.36 3.96 4.99
C GLY A 186 -11.03 3.26 5.34
N GLY A 187 -10.74 2.11 4.73
CA GLY A 187 -9.53 1.34 4.94
C GLY A 187 -9.51 0.56 6.27
N THR A 188 -8.43 -0.15 6.48
CA THR A 188 -8.21 -1.00 7.67
C THR A 188 -8.32 -0.20 8.98
N LYS A 189 -7.79 1.01 9.01
CA LYS A 189 -7.86 1.89 10.19
C LYS A 189 -9.30 2.08 10.66
N LYS A 190 -10.17 2.55 9.75
CA LYS A 190 -11.59 2.84 10.08
C LYS A 190 -12.34 1.57 10.48
N MET A 191 -12.05 0.45 9.83
CA MET A 191 -12.61 -0.85 10.21
C MET A 191 -12.23 -1.23 11.63
N LEU A 192 -10.97 -1.14 12.00
CA LEU A 192 -10.50 -1.49 13.34
C LEU A 192 -11.02 -0.52 14.42
N GLU A 193 -11.09 0.77 14.11
CA GLU A 193 -11.67 1.78 15.01
C GLU A 193 -13.13 1.51 15.34
N LYS A 194 -13.93 1.07 14.37
CA LYS A 194 -15.33 0.68 14.60
C LYS A 194 -15.48 -0.61 15.43
N ASN A 195 -14.46 -1.43 15.44
CA ASN A 195 -14.44 -2.72 16.17
C ASN A 195 -13.70 -2.65 17.52
N LYS A 196 -13.46 -1.46 18.06
CA LYS A 196 -12.91 -1.30 19.41
C LYS A 196 -13.76 -2.06 20.40
N SER A 197 -13.12 -2.88 21.25
CA SER A 197 -13.83 -3.70 22.21
C SER A 197 -13.14 -3.70 23.57
N LYS A 198 -13.91 -3.42 24.62
CA LYS A 198 -13.50 -3.66 26.01
C LYS A 198 -13.79 -5.10 26.47
N LYS A 199 -14.71 -5.77 25.78
CA LYS A 199 -15.19 -7.14 26.12
C LYS A 199 -14.20 -8.22 25.70
N PHE A 200 -13.61 -8.07 24.50
CA PHE A 200 -12.71 -9.09 23.97
C PHE A 200 -11.25 -8.68 24.17
N ARG A 201 -10.44 -9.63 24.63
CA ARG A 201 -8.99 -9.47 24.74
C ARG A 201 -8.32 -10.71 24.15
N ASN A 202 -7.37 -10.49 23.25
CA ASN A 202 -6.64 -11.55 22.55
C ASN A 202 -7.56 -12.61 21.95
N HIS A 203 -8.59 -12.19 21.21
CA HIS A 203 -9.58 -13.06 20.60
C HIS A 203 -9.99 -12.58 19.21
N GLY A 204 -9.83 -13.44 18.21
CA GLY A 204 -10.07 -13.13 16.82
C GLY A 204 -8.84 -12.67 16.06
N VAL A 205 -8.97 -12.59 14.74
CA VAL A 205 -7.87 -12.34 13.81
C VAL A 205 -8.21 -11.25 12.82
N LEU A 206 -7.20 -10.47 12.46
CA LEU A 206 -7.19 -9.64 11.27
C LEU A 206 -6.44 -10.39 10.16
N VAL A 207 -7.09 -10.62 9.03
CA VAL A 207 -6.42 -11.12 7.82
C VAL A 207 -6.43 -10.01 6.78
N LYS A 208 -5.25 -9.65 6.29
CA LYS A 208 -5.07 -8.62 5.27
C LYS A 208 -4.29 -9.19 4.09
N PHE A 209 -4.95 -9.30 2.93
CA PHE A 209 -4.38 -9.80 1.69
C PHE A 209 -4.51 -8.77 0.58
N PRO A 210 -3.64 -8.78 -0.44
CA PRO A 210 -3.83 -7.95 -1.63
C PRO A 210 -5.15 -8.26 -2.32
N LYS A 211 -5.72 -7.27 -3.00
CA LYS A 211 -6.87 -7.48 -3.90
C LYS A 211 -6.44 -8.36 -5.07
N LYS A 212 -7.35 -9.17 -5.60
CA LYS A 212 -7.06 -10.17 -6.65
C LYS A 212 -6.40 -9.60 -7.92
N LYS A 213 -6.81 -8.41 -8.36
CA LYS A 213 -6.27 -7.75 -9.56
C LYS A 213 -5.36 -6.55 -9.25
N GLN A 214 -4.84 -6.46 -8.03
CA GLN A 214 -3.90 -5.42 -7.66
C GLN A 214 -2.56 -5.64 -8.37
N ASP A 215 -2.02 -4.60 -8.97
CA ASP A 215 -0.66 -4.66 -9.56
C ASP A 215 0.38 -4.53 -8.43
N LEU A 216 0.92 -5.67 -8.02
CA LEU A 216 1.87 -5.74 -6.90
C LEU A 216 3.23 -5.08 -7.18
N ARG A 217 3.50 -4.66 -8.43
CA ARG A 217 4.69 -3.86 -8.72
C ARG A 217 4.58 -2.45 -8.13
N VAL A 218 3.38 -1.92 -8.01
CA VAL A 218 3.13 -0.51 -7.72
C VAL A 218 2.19 -0.25 -6.57
N ASP A 219 1.36 -1.23 -6.21
CA ASP A 219 0.32 -1.09 -5.21
C ASP A 219 0.37 -2.26 -4.23
N LEU A 220 1.27 -2.14 -3.26
CA LEU A 220 1.43 -3.12 -2.19
C LEU A 220 0.67 -2.67 -0.95
N PRO A 221 -0.17 -3.56 -0.37
CA PRO A 221 -0.74 -3.29 0.95
C PRO A 221 0.38 -3.10 1.96
N THR A 222 0.24 -2.09 2.79
CA THR A 222 1.24 -1.73 3.81
C THR A 222 0.71 -2.09 5.19
N ILE A 223 1.58 -2.67 6.02
CA ILE A 223 1.31 -2.93 7.42
C ILE A 223 2.44 -2.37 8.29
N GLY A 224 2.11 -1.88 9.47
CA GLY A 224 3.08 -1.31 10.40
C GLY A 224 2.56 -1.30 11.83
N LEU A 225 3.34 -0.73 12.74
CA LEU A 225 3.05 -0.72 14.18
C LEU A 225 1.65 -0.17 14.53
N LYS A 226 1.19 0.82 13.78
CA LYS A 226 -0.15 1.39 13.98
C LYS A 226 -1.26 0.36 13.81
N THR A 227 -1.16 -0.52 12.81
CA THR A 227 -2.12 -1.61 12.59
C THR A 227 -2.14 -2.58 13.78
N PHE A 228 -0.98 -2.91 14.35
CA PHE A 228 -0.89 -3.76 15.53
C PHE A 228 -1.54 -3.11 16.76
N LYS A 229 -1.28 -1.83 17.00
CA LYS A 229 -1.91 -1.08 18.10
C LYS A 229 -3.44 -1.03 17.95
N GLN A 230 -3.94 -0.77 16.75
CA GLN A 230 -5.37 -0.76 16.46
C GLN A 230 -6.01 -2.14 16.59
N SER A 231 -5.32 -3.19 16.15
CA SER A 231 -5.79 -4.58 16.30
C SER A 231 -5.88 -5.00 17.77
N LYS A 232 -4.90 -4.61 18.59
CA LYS A 232 -4.98 -4.80 20.04
C LYS A 232 -6.18 -4.08 20.65
N THR A 233 -6.40 -2.83 20.30
CA THR A 233 -7.55 -2.04 20.78
C THR A 233 -8.89 -2.63 20.33
N ALA A 234 -8.93 -3.31 19.19
CA ALA A 234 -10.07 -4.09 18.72
C ALA A 234 -10.21 -5.46 19.41
N GLY A 235 -9.33 -5.79 20.36
CA GLY A 235 -9.35 -7.04 21.12
C GLY A 235 -8.85 -8.26 20.36
N LEU A 236 -8.13 -8.08 19.25
CA LEU A 236 -7.67 -9.17 18.39
C LEU A 236 -6.42 -9.85 18.94
N LYS A 237 -6.27 -11.13 18.66
CA LYS A 237 -5.14 -11.97 19.07
C LYS A 237 -4.01 -11.98 18.04
N GLY A 238 -4.31 -11.77 16.75
CA GLY A 238 -3.28 -11.87 15.76
C GLY A 238 -3.60 -11.23 14.42
N ILE A 239 -2.55 -11.14 13.61
CA ILE A 239 -2.58 -10.57 12.26
C ILE A 239 -1.98 -11.60 11.30
N VAL A 240 -2.66 -11.80 10.18
CA VAL A 240 -2.25 -12.67 9.09
C VAL A 240 -2.10 -11.85 7.82
N ILE A 241 -0.97 -11.99 7.15
CA ILE A 241 -0.67 -11.38 5.86
C ILE A 241 -0.18 -12.42 4.86
N LYS A 242 -0.08 -12.04 3.59
CA LYS A 242 0.42 -12.90 2.52
C LYS A 242 1.90 -12.66 2.27
N GLY A 243 2.68 -13.73 2.14
CA GLY A 243 4.13 -13.67 1.97
C GLY A 243 4.54 -12.91 0.72
N LYS A 244 5.57 -12.08 0.84
CA LYS A 244 6.16 -11.27 -0.22
C LYS A 244 5.21 -10.27 -0.92
N GLN A 245 3.99 -10.10 -0.43
CA GLN A 245 2.95 -9.30 -1.07
C GLN A 245 2.48 -8.11 -0.21
N HIS A 246 3.17 -7.83 0.90
CA HIS A 246 2.91 -6.68 1.77
C HIS A 246 4.21 -5.95 2.07
N VAL A 247 4.13 -4.63 2.13
CA VAL A 247 5.19 -3.82 2.74
C VAL A 247 5.00 -3.87 4.25
N PHE A 248 5.99 -4.43 4.94
CA PHE A 248 6.01 -4.56 6.39
C PHE A 248 6.98 -3.54 6.99
N LEU A 249 6.44 -2.43 7.48
CA LEU A 249 7.22 -1.34 8.05
C LEU A 249 7.56 -1.61 9.52
N ASP A 250 8.77 -1.21 9.93
CA ASP A 250 9.24 -1.32 11.31
C ASP A 250 9.08 -2.74 11.91
N LYS A 251 9.52 -3.75 11.14
CA LYS A 251 9.39 -5.18 11.48
C LYS A 251 9.73 -5.48 12.94
N ASN A 252 10.90 -5.04 13.44
CA ASN A 252 11.34 -5.34 14.78
C ASN A 252 10.43 -4.73 15.86
N LYS A 253 9.96 -3.51 15.65
CA LYS A 253 8.98 -2.86 16.53
C LYS A 253 7.64 -3.58 16.55
N CYS A 254 7.18 -4.06 15.39
CA CYS A 254 5.94 -4.82 15.28
C CYS A 254 6.04 -6.17 15.99
N ILE A 255 7.14 -6.90 15.82
CA ILE A 255 7.37 -8.18 16.48
C ILE A 255 7.47 -7.99 18.00
N SER A 256 8.22 -7.00 18.46
CA SER A 256 8.34 -6.67 19.88
C SER A 256 6.98 -6.31 20.50
N PHE A 257 6.19 -5.49 19.81
CA PHE A 257 4.84 -5.13 20.25
C PHE A 257 3.91 -6.37 20.33
N ALA A 258 3.92 -7.21 19.30
CA ALA A 258 3.12 -8.43 19.25
C ALA A 258 3.48 -9.37 20.42
N ASN A 259 4.77 -9.60 20.65
CA ASN A 259 5.25 -10.45 21.75
C ASN A 259 4.86 -9.92 23.13
N LYS A 260 5.03 -8.60 23.36
CA LYS A 260 4.64 -7.93 24.61
C LYS A 260 3.13 -8.04 24.88
N ASN A 261 2.32 -8.04 23.82
CA ASN A 261 0.87 -8.04 23.92
C ASN A 261 0.24 -9.42 23.66
N LYS A 262 1.04 -10.49 23.66
CA LYS A 262 0.58 -11.87 23.41
C LYS A 262 -0.23 -12.00 22.12
N MET A 263 0.25 -11.34 21.06
CA MET A 263 -0.31 -11.39 19.72
C MET A 263 0.57 -12.25 18.82
N PHE A 264 -0.02 -12.91 17.82
CA PHE A 264 0.74 -13.60 16.78
C PHE A 264 0.82 -12.79 15.48
N ILE A 265 1.89 -13.06 14.73
CA ILE A 265 2.12 -12.57 13.36
C ILE A 265 2.34 -13.82 12.50
N SER A 266 1.39 -14.12 11.64
CA SER A 266 1.46 -15.27 10.73
C SER A 266 1.45 -14.80 9.27
N VAL A 267 2.37 -15.34 8.49
CA VAL A 267 2.53 -15.05 7.05
C VAL A 267 2.24 -16.33 6.26
N LYS A 268 1.25 -16.28 5.38
CA LYS A 268 0.78 -17.41 4.56
C LYS A 268 1.33 -17.39 3.14
#